data_c11db75936b3e41e83a8118b0317513f
#
_entry.id   c11db75936b3e41e83a8118b0317513f
#
_cell.length_a   1.000
_cell.length_b   1.000
_cell.length_c   1.000
_cell.angle_alpha   90.00
_cell.angle_beta   90.00
_cell.angle_gamma   90.00
#
_symmetry.space_group_name_H-M   'P 1'
#
loop_
_entity.id
_entity.type
_entity.pdbx_description
1 polymer ?
#
loop_
_entity_poly.entity_id
_entity_poly.type
_entity_poly.pdbx_seq_one_letter_code
_entity_poly.pdbx_strand_id
1 'polypeptide(L)'
;YSSAASDVYKRQLSDLANAADVLYNYYVETNGNAPLGANDPVFDGNYSGWAKLANSMRLRVAMRISGTWPGIAQEAAEAAVTHKAGLIESNSDNAMLSCGTQSNPYQLAAVSWGDLRVNANIVDYMNAYGDPRMPKFFNKSTLAGKTDKYVGMRTGDADFKKADAAGFSIPAYTATSKLMVFCAAETAFLRAEGKLRGWNVGSKTAKAYYEDGINLSMEQYQVSATEYMKIDEAPVVSHESDVVQNATATITNTVSVMWDDSEADNVNGKNFQRVITQKWIANYPLGLEAWAEYRRTGYPELYPCIDNLSDCGVSSQRGMRRLSFPYTEAQNNKANYDLGVAELGGADNEATDLKWAKKN
;
A
#
# COMPACT_ATOMS: atom_id res chain seq x y z
N TYR A 1 16.08 10.77 -21.92
CA TYR A 1 15.60 10.55 -20.54
C TYR A 1 14.27 9.79 -20.44
N SER A 2 13.67 9.35 -21.54
CA SER A 2 12.34 8.73 -21.53
C SER A 2 12.30 7.26 -21.96
N SER A 3 13.36 6.66 -22.44
CA SER A 3 13.61 5.21 -22.29
C SER A 3 13.48 4.80 -20.83
N ALA A 4 13.30 5.79 -20.10
CA ALA A 4 13.27 6.04 -18.70
C ALA A 4 12.22 5.30 -17.89
N ALA A 5 11.05 4.91 -18.38
CA ALA A 5 10.12 4.23 -17.46
C ALA A 5 10.58 2.79 -17.18
N SER A 6 11.14 2.08 -18.15
CA SER A 6 11.77 0.77 -17.91
C SER A 6 13.13 0.91 -17.22
N ASP A 7 13.89 1.93 -17.58
CA ASP A 7 15.23 2.15 -17.04
C ASP A 7 15.18 2.73 -15.61
N VAL A 8 14.16 3.51 -15.26
CA VAL A 8 13.94 3.99 -13.88
C VAL A 8 13.81 2.82 -12.92
N TYR A 9 12.99 1.80 -13.20
CA TYR A 9 12.85 0.65 -12.31
C TYR A 9 14.10 -0.21 -12.22
N LYS A 10 14.79 -0.43 -13.35
CA LYS A 10 16.09 -1.11 -13.36
C LYS A 10 17.11 -0.35 -12.53
N ARG A 11 17.18 0.97 -12.71
CA ARG A 11 18.05 1.84 -11.93
C ARG A 11 17.69 1.79 -10.44
N GLN A 12 16.41 1.90 -10.08
CA GLN A 12 15.95 1.79 -8.68
C GLN A 12 16.35 0.45 -8.06
N LEU A 13 16.19 -0.67 -8.78
CA LEU A 13 16.62 -1.98 -8.29
C LEU A 13 18.11 -2.04 -8.04
N SER A 14 18.92 -1.47 -8.96
CA SER A 14 20.37 -1.40 -8.82
C SER A 14 20.81 -0.48 -7.69
N ASP A 15 20.21 0.72 -7.60
CA ASP A 15 20.53 1.69 -6.55
C ASP A 15 20.16 1.14 -5.15
N LEU A 16 19.02 0.45 -5.01
CA LEU A 16 18.61 -0.20 -3.78
C LEU A 16 19.53 -1.38 -3.39
N ALA A 17 19.97 -2.17 -4.36
CA ALA A 17 20.93 -3.25 -4.13
C ALA A 17 22.27 -2.68 -3.62
N ASN A 18 22.79 -1.66 -4.29
CA ASN A 18 24.02 -0.97 -3.89
C ASN A 18 23.88 -0.32 -2.49
N ALA A 19 22.75 0.32 -2.22
CA ALA A 19 22.49 0.91 -0.90
C ALA A 19 22.48 -0.15 0.20
N ALA A 20 21.84 -1.30 -0.03
CA ALA A 20 21.84 -2.41 0.93
C ALA A 20 23.26 -2.93 1.20
N ASP A 21 24.07 -3.08 0.14
CA ASP A 21 25.48 -3.52 0.27
C ASP A 21 26.33 -2.51 1.04
N VAL A 22 26.31 -1.25 0.65
CA VAL A 22 27.15 -0.20 1.26
C VAL A 22 26.80 -0.01 2.73
N LEU A 23 25.52 0.09 3.06
CA LEU A 23 25.04 0.29 4.43
C LEU A 23 25.35 -0.92 5.33
N TYR A 24 25.14 -2.13 4.81
CA TYR A 24 25.45 -3.35 5.55
C TYR A 24 26.96 -3.51 5.79
N ASN A 25 27.80 -3.30 4.77
CA ASN A 25 29.24 -3.40 4.91
C ASN A 25 29.76 -2.37 5.92
N TYR A 26 29.31 -1.11 5.83
CA TYR A 26 29.66 -0.09 6.81
C TYR A 26 29.27 -0.50 8.24
N TYR A 27 28.05 -1.01 8.43
CA TYR A 27 27.59 -1.49 9.72
C TYR A 27 28.51 -2.58 10.30
N VAL A 28 28.92 -3.55 9.47
CA VAL A 28 29.81 -4.65 9.88
C VAL A 28 31.23 -4.14 10.16
N GLU A 29 31.82 -3.36 9.25
CA GLU A 29 33.19 -2.86 9.34
C GLU A 29 33.38 -1.92 10.52
N THR A 30 32.37 -1.17 10.89
CA THR A 30 32.41 -0.21 12.00
C THR A 30 31.85 -0.76 13.31
N ASN A 31 31.51 -2.05 13.36
CA ASN A 31 30.88 -2.70 14.52
C ASN A 31 29.63 -1.93 15.00
N GLY A 32 28.79 -1.50 14.08
CA GLY A 32 27.53 -0.82 14.39
C GLY A 32 27.68 0.66 14.75
N ASN A 33 28.81 1.31 14.40
CA ASN A 33 28.95 2.75 14.61
C ASN A 33 27.82 3.53 13.92
N ALA A 34 27.16 4.42 14.66
CA ALA A 34 25.96 5.15 14.27
C ALA A 34 26.19 6.67 14.34
N PRO A 35 27.00 7.27 13.43
CA PRO A 35 27.39 8.68 13.52
C PRO A 35 26.21 9.66 13.45
N LEU A 36 25.08 9.29 12.84
CA LEU A 36 23.87 10.11 12.81
C LEU A 36 23.11 10.06 14.15
N GLY A 37 23.13 8.92 14.86
CA GLY A 37 22.43 8.75 16.13
C GLY A 37 20.98 9.27 16.06
N ALA A 38 20.58 10.03 17.05
CA ALA A 38 19.23 10.60 17.16
C ALA A 38 18.85 11.62 16.05
N ASN A 39 19.79 12.01 15.16
CA ASN A 39 19.47 12.81 13.98
C ASN A 39 18.83 11.97 12.84
N ASP A 40 18.89 10.64 12.97
CA ASP A 40 18.14 9.74 12.09
C ASP A 40 16.74 9.47 12.69
N PRO A 41 15.67 10.02 12.11
CA PRO A 41 14.33 9.92 12.69
C PRO A 41 13.66 8.57 12.47
N VAL A 42 14.28 7.63 11.76
CA VAL A 42 13.71 6.32 11.42
C VAL A 42 14.31 5.20 12.24
N PHE A 43 15.64 5.09 12.25
CA PHE A 43 16.36 3.97 12.88
C PHE A 43 17.38 4.41 13.93
N ASP A 44 17.34 5.67 14.39
CA ASP A 44 18.30 6.22 15.40
C ASP A 44 19.77 5.99 14.99
N GLY A 45 20.07 6.08 13.70
CA GLY A 45 21.41 5.89 13.13
C GLY A 45 21.80 4.43 12.89
N ASN A 46 20.89 3.46 13.07
CA ASN A 46 21.18 2.05 12.81
C ASN A 46 21.24 1.75 11.31
N TYR A 47 22.44 1.69 10.76
CA TYR A 47 22.65 1.41 9.33
C TYR A 47 22.21 0.00 8.89
N SER A 48 22.18 -0.99 9.81
CA SER A 48 21.56 -2.30 9.51
C SER A 48 20.06 -2.16 9.24
N GLY A 49 19.35 -1.30 9.98
CA GLY A 49 17.94 -0.98 9.71
C GLY A 49 17.73 -0.37 8.31
N TRP A 50 18.58 0.59 7.93
CA TRP A 50 18.56 1.18 6.59
C TRP A 50 18.90 0.18 5.49
N ALA A 51 19.85 -0.73 5.72
CA ALA A 51 20.19 -1.79 4.77
C ALA A 51 19.02 -2.77 4.57
N LYS A 52 18.34 -3.18 5.66
CA LYS A 52 17.11 -3.99 5.59
C LYS A 52 15.99 -3.25 4.84
N LEU A 53 15.80 -1.95 5.10
CA LEU A 53 14.79 -1.16 4.39
C LEU A 53 15.09 -1.09 2.91
N ALA A 54 16.32 -0.75 2.50
CA ALA A 54 16.71 -0.70 1.10
C ALA A 54 16.44 -2.04 0.38
N ASN A 55 16.78 -3.14 1.04
CA ASN A 55 16.59 -4.48 0.49
C ASN A 55 15.09 -4.89 0.44
N SER A 56 14.29 -4.51 1.44
CA SER A 56 12.83 -4.73 1.44
C SER A 56 12.13 -3.87 0.37
N MET A 57 12.58 -2.64 0.17
CA MET A 57 12.12 -1.80 -0.93
C MET A 57 12.47 -2.39 -2.30
N ARG A 58 13.64 -3.04 -2.44
CA ARG A 58 14.02 -3.79 -3.65
C ARG A 58 13.00 -4.91 -3.94
N LEU A 59 12.58 -5.66 -2.91
CA LEU A 59 11.53 -6.68 -3.05
C LEU A 59 10.18 -6.06 -3.46
N ARG A 60 9.77 -4.93 -2.87
CA ARG A 60 8.56 -4.19 -3.26
C ARG A 60 8.61 -3.76 -4.74
N VAL A 61 9.72 -3.18 -5.18
CA VAL A 61 9.88 -2.75 -6.58
C VAL A 61 9.87 -3.94 -7.54
N ALA A 62 10.51 -5.06 -7.17
CA ALA A 62 10.46 -6.30 -7.95
C ALA A 62 9.01 -6.77 -8.15
N MET A 63 8.19 -6.82 -7.09
CA MET A 63 6.78 -7.17 -7.23
C MET A 63 6.02 -6.17 -8.11
N ARG A 64 6.33 -4.86 -8.03
CA ARG A 64 5.70 -3.84 -8.85
C ARG A 64 5.83 -4.09 -10.35
N ILE A 65 6.98 -4.55 -10.79
CA ILE A 65 7.28 -4.77 -12.21
C ILE A 65 7.04 -6.20 -12.69
N SER A 66 6.58 -7.09 -11.80
CA SER A 66 6.46 -8.53 -12.06
C SER A 66 5.55 -8.90 -13.24
N GLY A 67 4.55 -8.09 -13.55
CA GLY A 67 3.64 -8.29 -14.69
C GLY A 67 4.24 -7.91 -16.04
N THR A 68 5.22 -7.00 -16.05
CA THR A 68 5.80 -6.45 -17.29
C THR A 68 7.19 -7.01 -17.59
N TRP A 69 8.00 -7.22 -16.55
CA TRP A 69 9.37 -7.74 -16.68
C TRP A 69 9.61 -8.87 -15.68
N PRO A 70 8.93 -10.03 -15.85
CA PRO A 70 8.92 -11.09 -14.85
C PRO A 70 10.32 -11.66 -14.54
N GLY A 71 11.19 -11.80 -15.53
CA GLY A 71 12.56 -12.31 -15.31
C GLY A 71 13.42 -11.37 -14.46
N ILE A 72 13.42 -10.07 -14.74
CA ILE A 72 14.12 -9.04 -13.93
C ILE A 72 13.53 -8.97 -12.53
N ALA A 73 12.21 -9.06 -12.42
CA ALA A 73 11.50 -9.02 -11.15
C ALA A 73 11.86 -10.21 -10.27
N GLN A 74 11.85 -11.42 -10.84
CA GLN A 74 12.23 -12.64 -10.14
C GLN A 74 13.67 -12.60 -9.63
N GLU A 75 14.62 -12.29 -10.51
CA GLU A 75 16.03 -12.16 -10.15
C GLU A 75 16.24 -11.16 -8.99
N ALA A 76 15.63 -9.98 -9.10
CA ALA A 76 15.73 -8.96 -8.06
C ALA A 76 15.10 -9.39 -6.73
N ALA A 77 13.94 -10.07 -6.76
CA ALA A 77 13.25 -10.56 -5.57
C ALA A 77 14.04 -11.67 -4.87
N GLU A 78 14.53 -12.66 -5.61
CA GLU A 78 15.32 -13.76 -5.08
C GLU A 78 16.66 -13.27 -4.51
N ALA A 79 17.32 -12.32 -5.20
CA ALA A 79 18.53 -11.70 -4.70
C ALA A 79 18.28 -10.84 -3.44
N ALA A 80 17.12 -10.16 -3.33
CA ALA A 80 16.77 -9.43 -2.12
C ALA A 80 16.59 -10.34 -0.91
N VAL A 81 15.90 -11.47 -1.10
CA VAL A 81 15.64 -12.43 -0.01
C VAL A 81 16.91 -13.14 0.48
N THR A 82 17.87 -13.38 -0.41
CA THR A 82 19.14 -14.06 -0.06
C THR A 82 20.24 -13.11 0.35
N HIS A 83 20.00 -11.80 0.31
CA HIS A 83 20.99 -10.79 0.65
C HIS A 83 21.35 -10.83 2.14
N LYS A 84 22.66 -10.71 2.45
CA LYS A 84 23.20 -10.79 3.82
C LYS A 84 22.68 -9.74 4.80
N ALA A 85 22.20 -8.59 4.31
CA ALA A 85 21.55 -7.57 5.14
C ALA A 85 20.19 -8.04 5.70
N GLY A 86 19.55 -9.05 5.08
CA GLY A 86 18.20 -9.47 5.41
C GLY A 86 17.14 -8.48 4.93
N LEU A 87 15.93 -8.67 5.43
CA LEU A 87 14.75 -7.86 5.15
C LEU A 87 14.15 -7.33 6.46
N ILE A 88 13.18 -6.44 6.38
CA ILE A 88 12.31 -6.08 7.50
C ILE A 88 11.34 -7.26 7.71
N GLU A 89 11.62 -8.13 8.70
CA GLU A 89 10.86 -9.36 8.94
C GLU A 89 10.21 -9.44 10.34
N SER A 90 10.51 -8.48 11.22
CA SER A 90 9.90 -8.35 12.55
C SER A 90 9.39 -6.94 12.79
N ASN A 91 8.41 -6.79 13.70
CA ASN A 91 7.87 -5.48 14.04
C ASN A 91 8.90 -4.53 14.67
N SER A 92 9.97 -5.06 15.26
CA SER A 92 11.09 -4.25 15.76
C SER A 92 11.94 -3.65 14.64
N ASP A 93 11.88 -4.21 13.42
CA ASP A 93 12.58 -3.70 12.24
C ASP A 93 11.76 -2.68 11.46
N ASN A 94 10.48 -2.47 11.78
CA ASN A 94 9.60 -1.58 11.04
C ASN A 94 10.21 -0.19 10.85
N ALA A 95 10.20 0.30 9.62
CA ALA A 95 10.64 1.65 9.30
C ALA A 95 9.54 2.65 9.67
N MET A 96 9.72 3.30 10.83
CA MET A 96 8.75 4.21 11.43
C MET A 96 9.37 5.59 11.63
N LEU A 97 8.96 6.56 10.81
CA LEU A 97 9.48 7.94 10.88
C LEU A 97 8.90 8.68 12.08
N SER A 98 9.78 9.12 12.98
CA SER A 98 9.43 10.05 14.06
C SER A 98 9.25 11.47 13.53
N CYS A 99 8.16 12.12 13.88
CA CYS A 99 7.91 13.52 13.52
C CYS A 99 8.68 14.52 14.39
N GLY A 100 9.45 14.07 15.39
CA GLY A 100 10.24 14.91 16.29
C GLY A 100 9.35 15.90 17.07
N THR A 101 9.62 17.18 16.94
CA THR A 101 8.82 18.27 17.55
C THR A 101 7.60 18.67 16.71
N GLN A 102 7.46 18.16 15.51
CA GLN A 102 6.31 18.42 14.64
C GLN A 102 5.17 17.45 14.95
N SER A 103 3.94 17.92 14.76
CA SER A 103 2.78 17.03 14.86
C SER A 103 2.73 16.07 13.68
N ASN A 104 2.24 14.85 13.93
CA ASN A 104 1.93 13.90 12.87
C ASN A 104 1.01 14.54 11.82
N PRO A 105 1.36 14.53 10.51
CA PRO A 105 0.60 15.22 9.48
C PRO A 105 -0.81 14.68 9.28
N TYR A 106 -1.08 13.39 9.52
CA TYR A 106 -2.43 12.86 9.46
C TYR A 106 -3.29 13.40 10.61
N GLN A 107 -2.72 13.50 11.82
CA GLN A 107 -3.42 14.11 12.95
C GLN A 107 -3.67 15.59 12.68
N LEU A 108 -2.67 16.31 12.19
CA LEU A 108 -2.81 17.75 11.88
C LEU A 108 -3.91 17.98 10.83
N ALA A 109 -3.90 17.22 9.73
CA ALA A 109 -4.88 17.34 8.66
C ALA A 109 -6.29 16.91 9.11
N ALA A 110 -6.40 15.83 9.91
CA ALA A 110 -7.70 15.31 10.33
C ALA A 110 -8.35 16.12 11.46
N VAL A 111 -7.57 16.54 12.46
CA VAL A 111 -8.08 17.18 13.70
C VAL A 111 -7.97 18.68 13.63
N SER A 112 -6.77 19.21 13.33
CA SER A 112 -6.56 20.67 13.40
C SER A 112 -7.14 21.40 12.18
N TRP A 113 -7.00 20.83 10.99
CA TRP A 113 -7.52 21.44 9.76
C TRP A 113 -8.90 20.92 9.35
N GLY A 114 -9.28 19.72 9.78
CA GLY A 114 -10.54 19.09 9.40
C GLY A 114 -10.64 18.70 7.93
N ASP A 115 -9.51 18.51 7.25
CA ASP A 115 -9.42 18.27 5.80
C ASP A 115 -9.28 16.78 5.45
N LEU A 116 -9.00 15.90 6.42
CA LEU A 116 -8.78 14.49 6.20
C LEU A 116 -9.86 13.63 6.85
N ARG A 117 -10.41 12.70 6.10
CA ARG A 117 -11.35 11.66 6.54
C ARG A 117 -10.91 10.30 6.03
N VAL A 118 -11.40 9.25 6.69
CA VAL A 118 -11.10 7.89 6.24
C VAL A 118 -12.00 7.53 5.05
N ASN A 119 -11.43 6.83 4.07
CA ASN A 119 -12.17 6.39 2.90
C ASN A 119 -13.13 5.24 3.24
N ALA A 120 -14.32 5.24 2.64
CA ALA A 120 -15.34 4.21 2.84
C ALA A 120 -14.84 2.80 2.50
N ASN A 121 -14.04 2.64 1.45
CA ASN A 121 -13.55 1.33 1.06
C ASN A 121 -12.83 0.61 2.21
N ILE A 122 -11.84 1.26 2.86
CA ILE A 122 -11.09 0.60 3.94
C ILE A 122 -11.96 0.35 5.18
N VAL A 123 -12.85 1.29 5.52
CA VAL A 123 -13.75 1.13 6.68
C VAL A 123 -14.72 -0.02 6.46
N ASP A 124 -15.35 -0.09 5.29
CA ASP A 124 -16.38 -1.08 5.02
C ASP A 124 -15.81 -2.49 4.82
N TYR A 125 -14.62 -2.62 4.20
CA TYR A 125 -13.89 -3.89 4.19
C TYR A 125 -13.57 -4.38 5.60
N MET A 126 -13.03 -3.53 6.46
CA MET A 126 -12.70 -3.90 7.83
C MET A 126 -13.96 -4.19 8.67
N ASN A 127 -15.07 -3.45 8.46
CA ASN A 127 -16.36 -3.76 9.07
C ASN A 127 -16.86 -5.15 8.63
N ALA A 128 -16.82 -5.44 7.33
CA ALA A 128 -17.32 -6.69 6.79
C ALA A 128 -16.53 -7.92 7.29
N TYR A 129 -15.23 -7.75 7.49
CA TYR A 129 -14.37 -8.79 8.10
C TYR A 129 -14.45 -8.82 9.64
N GLY A 130 -15.12 -7.87 10.30
CA GLY A 130 -15.01 -7.74 11.76
C GLY A 130 -13.56 -7.53 12.24
N ASP A 131 -12.78 -6.75 11.50
CA ASP A 131 -11.33 -6.62 11.69
C ASP A 131 -10.99 -5.97 13.04
N PRO A 132 -10.26 -6.66 13.94
CA PRO A 132 -9.96 -6.14 15.28
C PRO A 132 -8.99 -4.95 15.28
N ARG A 133 -8.35 -4.61 14.12
CA ARG A 133 -7.48 -3.43 14.00
C ARG A 133 -8.25 -2.12 13.87
N MET A 134 -9.56 -2.16 13.59
CA MET A 134 -10.37 -0.94 13.36
C MET A 134 -10.22 0.12 14.45
N PRO A 135 -10.34 -0.19 15.76
CA PRO A 135 -10.20 0.81 16.82
C PRO A 135 -8.78 1.38 16.97
N LYS A 136 -7.79 0.76 16.30
CA LYS A 136 -6.41 1.24 16.23
C LYS A 136 -6.15 2.13 15.01
N PHE A 137 -6.96 1.94 13.95
CA PHE A 137 -6.85 2.68 12.70
C PHE A 137 -7.70 3.94 12.68
N PHE A 138 -8.90 3.88 13.28
CA PHE A 138 -9.92 4.92 13.14
C PHE A 138 -10.53 5.34 14.47
N ASN A 139 -10.86 6.62 14.56
CA ASN A 139 -11.78 7.11 15.56
C ASN A 139 -13.23 6.92 15.07
N LYS A 140 -14.15 6.68 16.01
CA LYS A 140 -15.57 6.55 15.70
C LYS A 140 -16.13 7.84 15.09
N SER A 141 -17.17 7.68 14.28
CA SER A 141 -17.94 8.77 13.70
C SER A 141 -18.66 9.60 14.78
N THR A 142 -18.91 10.87 14.50
CA THR A 142 -19.78 11.75 15.28
C THR A 142 -21.06 12.11 14.52
N LEU A 143 -21.33 11.46 13.38
CA LEU A 143 -22.57 11.63 12.61
C LEU A 143 -23.79 11.21 13.45
N ALA A 144 -24.87 11.98 13.35
CA ALA A 144 -26.11 11.67 14.03
C ALA A 144 -26.62 10.26 13.70
N GLY A 145 -26.93 9.47 14.72
CA GLY A 145 -27.37 8.07 14.59
C GLY A 145 -26.25 7.06 14.25
N LYS A 146 -24.98 7.50 14.11
CA LYS A 146 -23.82 6.64 13.80
C LYS A 146 -22.61 6.91 14.71
N THR A 147 -22.80 7.49 15.88
CA THR A 147 -21.73 7.92 16.81
C THR A 147 -20.94 6.76 17.43
N ASP A 148 -21.48 5.56 17.43
CA ASP A 148 -20.84 4.33 17.92
C ASP A 148 -20.17 3.49 16.82
N LYS A 149 -20.28 3.94 15.56
CA LYS A 149 -19.80 3.24 14.37
C LYS A 149 -18.53 3.88 13.78
N TYR A 150 -17.86 3.15 12.92
CA TYR A 150 -16.86 3.68 12.01
C TYR A 150 -17.55 3.95 10.66
N VAL A 151 -17.44 5.17 10.16
CA VAL A 151 -18.10 5.61 8.92
C VAL A 151 -17.07 6.30 8.04
N GLY A 152 -16.77 5.69 6.91
CA GLY A 152 -15.86 6.24 5.91
C GLY A 152 -16.60 7.08 4.87
N MET A 153 -15.89 8.00 4.24
CA MET A 153 -16.42 8.79 3.11
C MET A 153 -16.25 8.07 1.78
N ARG A 154 -17.30 8.10 0.96
CA ARG A 154 -17.23 7.71 -0.46
C ARG A 154 -16.48 8.77 -1.26
N THR A 155 -15.74 8.33 -2.27
CA THR A 155 -14.94 9.21 -3.14
C THR A 155 -15.78 9.77 -4.28
N GLY A 156 -15.54 11.06 -4.62
CA GLY A 156 -16.02 11.68 -5.85
C GLY A 156 -17.47 12.18 -5.78
N ASP A 157 -17.90 12.69 -4.64
CA ASP A 157 -19.15 13.41 -4.50
C ASP A 157 -18.92 14.88 -4.84
N ALA A 158 -19.42 15.33 -5.99
CA ALA A 158 -19.15 16.67 -6.53
C ALA A 158 -19.86 17.78 -5.74
N ASP A 159 -20.98 17.48 -5.11
CA ASP A 159 -21.75 18.43 -4.32
C ASP A 159 -21.29 18.53 -2.85
N PHE A 160 -20.36 17.68 -2.45
CA PHE A 160 -19.91 17.55 -1.07
C PHE A 160 -19.04 18.72 -0.64
N LYS A 161 -19.37 19.31 0.50
CA LYS A 161 -18.64 20.45 1.07
C LYS A 161 -17.84 20.02 2.30
N LYS A 162 -16.77 20.74 2.61
CA LYS A 162 -15.93 20.50 3.79
C LYS A 162 -16.73 20.39 5.09
N ALA A 163 -17.77 21.21 5.27
CA ALA A 163 -18.62 21.19 6.47
C ALA A 163 -19.36 19.83 6.62
N ASP A 164 -19.73 19.21 5.51
CA ASP A 164 -20.47 17.95 5.50
C ASP A 164 -19.58 16.80 5.94
N ALA A 165 -18.26 16.91 5.78
CA ALA A 165 -17.29 15.93 6.23
C ALA A 165 -17.13 15.83 7.77
N ALA A 166 -17.60 16.78 8.52
CA ALA A 166 -17.22 16.98 9.94
C ALA A 166 -17.47 15.74 10.83
N GLY A 167 -18.50 14.97 10.53
CA GLY A 167 -18.90 13.83 11.37
C GLY A 167 -18.30 12.47 10.99
N PHE A 168 -17.65 12.35 9.83
CA PHE A 168 -17.06 11.08 9.39
C PHE A 168 -15.86 10.66 10.25
N SER A 169 -15.54 9.36 10.24
CA SER A 169 -14.38 8.81 10.93
C SER A 169 -13.07 9.44 10.43
N ILE A 170 -12.15 9.64 11.34
CA ILE A 170 -10.80 10.14 11.07
C ILE A 170 -9.75 9.11 11.47
N PRO A 171 -8.52 9.19 10.95
CA PRO A 171 -7.42 8.34 11.39
C PRO A 171 -7.15 8.52 12.90
N ALA A 172 -6.89 7.41 13.60
CA ALA A 172 -6.64 7.40 15.05
C ALA A 172 -5.18 7.76 15.40
N TYR A 173 -4.63 8.79 14.77
CA TYR A 173 -3.29 9.28 15.05
C TYR A 173 -3.30 10.38 16.11
N THR A 174 -2.30 10.33 17.00
CA THR A 174 -1.97 11.42 17.92
C THR A 174 -0.88 12.32 17.30
N ALA A 175 -0.63 13.47 17.91
CA ALA A 175 0.43 14.38 17.46
C ALA A 175 1.82 13.72 17.44
N THR A 176 2.07 12.76 18.34
CA THR A 176 3.36 12.08 18.50
C THR A 176 3.42 10.70 17.81
N SER A 177 2.36 10.27 17.16
CA SER A 177 2.37 9.00 16.41
C SER A 177 3.41 9.03 15.31
N LYS A 178 4.20 7.94 15.19
CA LYS A 178 5.16 7.79 14.10
C LYS A 178 4.45 7.52 12.76
N LEU A 179 5.07 7.90 11.65
CA LEU A 179 4.61 7.59 10.31
C LEU A 179 5.22 6.28 9.83
N MET A 180 4.39 5.37 9.37
CA MET A 180 4.87 4.14 8.75
C MET A 180 5.45 4.42 7.37
N VAL A 181 6.65 3.90 7.09
CA VAL A 181 7.32 3.90 5.79
C VAL A 181 7.29 2.51 5.18
N PHE A 182 7.58 1.49 6.00
CA PHE A 182 7.56 0.09 5.61
C PHE A 182 7.37 -0.79 6.87
N CYS A 183 6.65 -1.90 6.73
CA CYS A 183 6.41 -2.82 7.84
C CYS A 183 6.74 -4.29 7.50
N ALA A 184 7.01 -5.09 8.51
CA ALA A 184 7.33 -6.51 8.38
C ALA A 184 6.18 -7.31 7.77
N ALA A 185 4.94 -6.95 8.05
CA ALA A 185 3.77 -7.56 7.45
C ALA A 185 3.81 -7.46 5.92
N GLU A 186 4.24 -6.32 5.37
CA GLU A 186 4.39 -6.16 3.93
C GLU A 186 5.43 -7.11 3.34
N THR A 187 6.58 -7.27 3.98
CA THR A 187 7.60 -8.25 3.54
C THR A 187 7.02 -9.66 3.46
N ALA A 188 6.24 -10.07 4.46
CA ALA A 188 5.63 -11.38 4.48
C ALA A 188 4.63 -11.55 3.31
N PHE A 189 3.77 -10.57 3.05
CA PHE A 189 2.85 -10.61 1.92
C PHE A 189 3.55 -10.56 0.55
N LEU A 190 4.65 -9.80 0.41
CA LEU A 190 5.46 -9.80 -0.81
C LEU A 190 6.07 -11.19 -1.07
N ARG A 191 6.52 -11.87 -0.01
CA ARG A 191 7.04 -13.27 -0.12
C ARG A 191 5.91 -14.25 -0.42
N ALA A 192 4.72 -14.09 0.16
CA ALA A 192 3.55 -14.90 -0.19
C ALA A 192 3.22 -14.78 -1.69
N GLU A 193 3.19 -13.56 -2.22
CA GLU A 193 3.01 -13.32 -3.66
C GLU A 193 4.13 -13.96 -4.49
N GLY A 194 5.39 -13.81 -4.07
CA GLY A 194 6.54 -14.43 -4.75
C GLY A 194 6.40 -15.95 -4.85
N LYS A 195 5.91 -16.60 -3.79
CA LYS A 195 5.62 -18.06 -3.82
C LYS A 195 4.50 -18.41 -4.79
N LEU A 196 3.42 -17.61 -4.84
CA LEU A 196 2.36 -17.79 -5.83
C LEU A 196 2.84 -17.60 -7.28
N ARG A 197 3.97 -16.91 -7.47
CA ARG A 197 4.66 -16.76 -8.77
C ARG A 197 5.65 -17.89 -9.05
N GLY A 198 5.84 -18.83 -8.13
CA GLY A 198 6.82 -19.91 -8.24
C GLY A 198 8.27 -19.46 -7.96
N TRP A 199 8.49 -18.28 -7.36
CA TRP A 199 9.82 -17.73 -7.09
C TRP A 199 10.44 -18.30 -5.80
N ASN A 200 11.78 -18.35 -5.76
CA ASN A 200 12.51 -18.78 -4.58
C ASN A 200 12.73 -17.62 -3.59
N VAL A 201 11.66 -17.17 -2.97
CA VAL A 201 11.67 -16.05 -2.02
C VAL A 201 11.67 -16.52 -0.54
N GLY A 202 12.30 -17.63 -0.25
CA GLY A 202 12.47 -18.20 1.08
C GLY A 202 11.87 -19.60 1.23
N SER A 203 11.95 -20.19 2.43
CA SER A 203 11.64 -21.60 2.67
C SER A 203 10.18 -21.93 3.00
N LYS A 204 9.38 -20.94 3.41
CA LYS A 204 7.97 -21.15 3.76
C LYS A 204 7.09 -21.25 2.51
N THR A 205 5.88 -21.81 2.67
CA THR A 205 4.84 -21.83 1.64
C THR A 205 4.19 -20.44 1.48
N ALA A 206 3.43 -20.23 0.39
CA ALA A 206 2.64 -19.02 0.19
C ALA A 206 1.68 -18.80 1.36
N LYS A 207 0.96 -19.85 1.79
CA LYS A 207 0.07 -19.84 2.95
C LYS A 207 0.79 -19.37 4.22
N ALA A 208 1.93 -19.95 4.53
CA ALA A 208 2.65 -19.63 5.76
C ALA A 208 3.14 -18.17 5.77
N TYR A 209 3.60 -17.62 4.65
CA TYR A 209 3.94 -16.21 4.55
C TYR A 209 2.72 -15.29 4.63
N TYR A 210 1.58 -15.70 4.07
CA TYR A 210 0.32 -14.98 4.18
C TYR A 210 -0.14 -14.88 5.65
N GLU A 211 -0.12 -16.00 6.36
CA GLU A 211 -0.47 -16.08 7.78
C GLU A 211 0.49 -15.27 8.66
N ASP A 212 1.81 -15.32 8.37
CA ASP A 212 2.80 -14.46 9.02
C ASP A 212 2.46 -12.97 8.81
N GLY A 213 2.07 -12.57 7.60
CA GLY A 213 1.70 -11.19 7.30
C GLY A 213 0.52 -10.68 8.12
N ILE A 214 -0.52 -11.50 8.28
CA ILE A 214 -1.67 -11.17 9.15
C ILE A 214 -1.21 -11.08 10.60
N ASN A 215 -0.48 -12.08 11.10
CA ASN A 215 -0.01 -12.12 12.48
C ASN A 215 0.87 -10.91 12.82
N LEU A 216 1.85 -10.57 11.98
CA LEU A 216 2.71 -9.40 12.14
C LEU A 216 1.91 -8.09 12.17
N SER A 217 0.91 -7.96 11.27
CA SER A 217 0.05 -6.78 11.29
C SER A 217 -0.79 -6.69 12.55
N MET A 218 -1.37 -7.81 13.02
CA MET A 218 -2.16 -7.83 14.25
C MET A 218 -1.30 -7.55 15.49
N GLU A 219 -0.11 -8.13 15.57
CA GLU A 219 0.86 -7.90 16.63
C GLU A 219 1.31 -6.44 16.68
N GLN A 220 1.59 -5.80 15.54
CA GLN A 220 1.94 -4.38 15.46
C GLN A 220 0.91 -3.49 16.17
N TYR A 221 -0.37 -3.84 16.07
CA TYR A 221 -1.47 -3.10 16.70
C TYR A 221 -1.97 -3.71 18.01
N GLN A 222 -1.29 -4.73 18.54
CA GLN A 222 -1.60 -5.38 19.81
C GLN A 222 -3.02 -5.94 19.86
N VAL A 223 -3.45 -6.62 18.80
CA VAL A 223 -4.74 -7.31 18.69
C VAL A 223 -4.53 -8.77 18.27
N SER A 224 -5.51 -9.64 18.57
CA SER A 224 -5.41 -11.06 18.25
C SER A 224 -5.82 -11.36 16.80
N ALA A 225 -5.06 -12.21 16.13
CA ALA A 225 -5.39 -12.75 14.82
C ALA A 225 -6.26 -14.01 14.87
N THR A 226 -6.41 -14.64 16.04
CA THR A 226 -6.89 -16.03 16.17
C THR A 226 -8.27 -16.26 15.55
N GLU A 227 -9.25 -15.43 15.87
CA GLU A 227 -10.59 -15.60 15.29
C GLU A 227 -10.68 -15.00 13.88
N TYR A 228 -9.94 -13.94 13.63
CA TYR A 228 -9.89 -13.30 12.30
C TYR A 228 -9.40 -14.25 11.20
N MET A 229 -8.39 -15.04 11.48
CA MET A 229 -7.82 -16.00 10.52
C MET A 229 -8.71 -17.21 10.25
N LYS A 230 -9.77 -17.43 11.04
CA LYS A 230 -10.75 -18.50 10.85
C LYS A 230 -11.92 -18.13 9.95
N ILE A 231 -12.01 -16.86 9.51
CA ILE A 231 -13.09 -16.39 8.64
C ILE A 231 -12.97 -17.08 7.28
N ASP A 232 -13.82 -18.05 7.04
CA ASP A 232 -13.86 -18.94 5.87
C ASP A 232 -14.87 -18.52 4.80
N GLU A 233 -15.78 -17.61 5.13
CA GLU A 233 -16.73 -17.02 4.20
C GLU A 233 -16.22 -15.69 3.63
N ALA A 234 -16.46 -15.46 2.35
CA ALA A 234 -16.19 -14.18 1.70
C ALA A 234 -17.34 -13.20 2.02
N PRO A 235 -17.06 -12.09 2.72
CA PRO A 235 -18.13 -11.18 3.09
C PRO A 235 -18.61 -10.35 1.90
N VAL A 236 -19.86 -9.91 1.93
CA VAL A 236 -20.33 -8.81 1.09
C VAL A 236 -19.90 -7.49 1.75
N VAL A 237 -19.16 -6.67 1.01
CA VAL A 237 -18.75 -5.35 1.47
C VAL A 237 -19.76 -4.32 0.98
N SER A 238 -20.46 -3.68 1.89
CA SER A 238 -21.56 -2.75 1.55
C SER A 238 -21.35 -1.40 2.25
N HIS A 239 -21.60 -0.34 1.48
CA HIS A 239 -21.73 1.01 1.99
C HIS A 239 -23.20 1.40 2.03
N GLU A 240 -23.66 1.84 3.18
CA GLU A 240 -25.02 2.36 3.37
C GLU A 240 -25.02 3.88 3.20
N SER A 241 -26.05 4.40 2.55
CA SER A 241 -26.30 5.85 2.53
C SER A 241 -26.36 6.40 3.94
N ASP A 242 -25.85 7.58 4.13
CA ASP A 242 -26.02 8.36 5.34
C ASP A 242 -26.72 9.70 5.04
N VAL A 243 -26.93 10.50 6.07
CA VAL A 243 -27.63 11.78 5.94
C VAL A 243 -26.83 12.83 5.14
N VAL A 244 -25.58 12.54 4.85
CA VAL A 244 -24.65 13.46 4.19
C VAL A 244 -24.34 13.03 2.78
N GLN A 245 -24.02 11.72 2.59
CA GLN A 245 -23.77 11.13 1.27
C GLN A 245 -24.83 10.07 0.95
N ASN A 246 -25.73 10.39 0.04
CA ASN A 246 -26.75 9.44 -0.43
C ASN A 246 -26.17 8.53 -1.52
N ALA A 247 -25.21 7.67 -1.17
CA ALA A 247 -24.46 6.87 -2.13
C ALA A 247 -24.24 5.44 -1.62
N THR A 248 -25.23 4.57 -1.84
CA THR A 248 -25.08 3.12 -1.60
C THR A 248 -24.12 2.48 -2.60
N ALA A 249 -23.40 1.47 -2.16
CA ALA A 249 -22.60 0.63 -3.05
C ALA A 249 -22.37 -0.74 -2.43
N THR A 250 -22.13 -1.76 -3.27
CA THR A 250 -21.88 -3.14 -2.83
C THR A 250 -20.75 -3.75 -3.66
N ILE A 251 -19.85 -4.45 -2.99
CA ILE A 251 -18.79 -5.25 -3.59
C ILE A 251 -19.04 -6.71 -3.19
N THR A 252 -19.13 -7.58 -4.19
CA THR A 252 -19.35 -9.02 -4.02
C THR A 252 -18.14 -9.85 -4.45
N ASN A 253 -17.21 -9.27 -5.23
CA ASN A 253 -15.95 -9.93 -5.57
C ASN A 253 -14.94 -9.81 -4.44
N THR A 254 -15.23 -10.50 -3.34
CA THR A 254 -14.42 -10.55 -2.12
C THR A 254 -13.86 -11.96 -1.90
N VAL A 255 -13.06 -12.12 -0.88
CA VAL A 255 -12.46 -13.39 -0.46
C VAL A 255 -12.57 -13.55 1.04
N SER A 256 -12.58 -14.80 1.54
CA SER A 256 -12.40 -15.10 2.95
C SER A 256 -11.01 -14.66 3.45
N VAL A 257 -10.84 -14.57 4.77
CA VAL A 257 -9.51 -14.39 5.37
C VAL A 257 -8.76 -15.72 5.41
N MET A 258 -9.45 -16.80 5.75
CA MET A 258 -8.86 -18.15 5.80
C MET A 258 -8.32 -18.53 4.42
N TRP A 259 -7.09 -19.05 4.40
CA TRP A 259 -6.48 -19.58 3.18
C TRP A 259 -7.27 -20.76 2.65
N ASP A 260 -7.44 -20.83 1.34
CA ASP A 260 -8.12 -21.96 0.69
C ASP A 260 -7.10 -22.93 0.10
N ASP A 261 -6.94 -24.06 0.76
CA ASP A 261 -6.01 -25.13 0.34
C ASP A 261 -6.49 -25.89 -0.91
N SER A 262 -7.73 -25.66 -1.36
CA SER A 262 -8.25 -26.23 -2.61
C SER A 262 -7.90 -25.42 -3.86
N GLU A 263 -7.51 -24.15 -3.68
CA GLU A 263 -7.07 -23.28 -4.76
C GLU A 263 -5.64 -23.57 -5.18
N ALA A 264 -5.36 -23.46 -6.46
CA ALA A 264 -4.00 -23.59 -6.97
C ALA A 264 -3.12 -22.40 -6.53
N ASP A 265 -1.89 -22.70 -6.13
CA ASP A 265 -0.90 -21.68 -5.75
C ASP A 265 -0.37 -20.93 -6.97
N ASN A 266 -1.14 -19.97 -7.45
CA ASN A 266 -0.77 -19.08 -8.56
C ASN A 266 -1.41 -17.69 -8.42
N VAL A 267 -0.97 -16.76 -9.27
CA VAL A 267 -1.42 -15.36 -9.23
C VAL A 267 -2.77 -15.10 -9.94
N ASN A 268 -3.44 -16.12 -10.43
CA ASN A 268 -4.76 -16.01 -11.06
C ASN A 268 -5.88 -16.47 -10.13
N GLY A 269 -5.54 -17.10 -9.00
CA GLY A 269 -6.49 -17.66 -8.04
C GLY A 269 -6.92 -16.68 -6.95
N LYS A 270 -7.90 -17.08 -6.16
CA LYS A 270 -8.42 -16.26 -5.05
C LYS A 270 -7.43 -16.13 -3.88
N ASN A 271 -6.46 -17.05 -3.74
CA ASN A 271 -5.41 -16.89 -2.74
C ASN A 271 -4.51 -15.69 -3.04
N PHE A 272 -4.27 -15.37 -4.32
CA PHE A 272 -3.61 -14.12 -4.69
C PHE A 272 -4.45 -12.89 -4.28
N GLN A 273 -5.75 -12.90 -4.51
CA GLN A 273 -6.65 -11.84 -4.06
C GLN A 273 -6.61 -11.69 -2.53
N ARG A 274 -6.56 -12.82 -1.75
CA ARG A 274 -6.40 -12.80 -0.29
C ARG A 274 -5.11 -12.09 0.13
N VAL A 275 -3.98 -12.46 -0.48
CA VAL A 275 -2.67 -11.83 -0.20
C VAL A 275 -2.72 -10.33 -0.42
N ILE A 276 -3.25 -9.89 -1.58
CA ILE A 276 -3.30 -8.45 -1.91
C ILE A 276 -4.27 -7.69 -0.99
N THR A 277 -5.44 -8.26 -0.70
CA THR A 277 -6.44 -7.63 0.19
C THR A 277 -5.88 -7.45 1.61
N GLN A 278 -5.25 -8.49 2.18
CA GLN A 278 -4.69 -8.40 3.53
C GLN A 278 -3.45 -7.49 3.57
N LYS A 279 -2.61 -7.48 2.52
CA LYS A 279 -1.52 -6.52 2.38
C LYS A 279 -2.04 -5.08 2.32
N TRP A 280 -3.11 -4.84 1.57
CA TRP A 280 -3.72 -3.51 1.46
C TRP A 280 -4.22 -3.00 2.82
N ILE A 281 -4.86 -3.84 3.64
CA ILE A 281 -5.28 -3.48 4.99
C ILE A 281 -4.06 -3.25 5.89
N ALA A 282 -3.07 -4.15 5.87
CA ALA A 282 -1.87 -4.07 6.72
C ALA A 282 -1.03 -2.82 6.42
N ASN A 283 -1.02 -2.36 5.18
CA ASN A 283 -0.27 -1.19 4.72
C ASN A 283 -0.97 0.16 5.01
N TYR A 284 -2.16 0.17 5.66
CA TYR A 284 -2.74 1.44 6.08
C TYR A 284 -1.77 2.20 7.01
N PRO A 285 -1.46 3.49 6.78
CA PRO A 285 -2.10 4.44 5.87
C PRO A 285 -1.31 4.75 4.58
N LEU A 286 -0.51 3.83 4.06
CA LEU A 286 0.33 4.05 2.86
C LEU A 286 -0.53 4.17 1.58
N GLY A 287 -1.29 5.27 1.45
CA GLY A 287 -2.28 5.45 0.37
C GLY A 287 -1.69 5.37 -1.04
N LEU A 288 -0.49 5.91 -1.27
CA LEU A 288 0.18 5.84 -2.58
C LEU A 288 0.59 4.41 -2.94
N GLU A 289 1.03 3.62 -1.94
CA GLU A 289 1.34 2.20 -2.14
C GLU A 289 0.06 1.41 -2.43
N ALA A 290 -1.01 1.65 -1.66
CA ALA A 290 -2.33 1.05 -1.89
C ALA A 290 -2.86 1.34 -3.31
N TRP A 291 -2.77 2.59 -3.76
CA TRP A 291 -3.16 2.98 -5.12
C TRP A 291 -2.29 2.30 -6.19
N ALA A 292 -1.00 2.19 -5.96
CA ALA A 292 -0.10 1.51 -6.88
C ALA A 292 -0.43 0.00 -6.97
N GLU A 293 -0.68 -0.67 -5.86
CA GLU A 293 -1.06 -2.09 -5.84
C GLU A 293 -2.42 -2.33 -6.51
N TYR A 294 -3.41 -1.48 -6.25
CA TYR A 294 -4.69 -1.55 -6.93
C TYR A 294 -4.53 -1.42 -8.45
N ARG A 295 -3.73 -0.46 -8.93
CA ARG A 295 -3.47 -0.30 -10.36
C ARG A 295 -2.76 -1.51 -10.97
N ARG A 296 -1.87 -2.16 -10.21
CA ARG A 296 -1.11 -3.34 -10.64
C ARG A 296 -1.97 -4.60 -10.69
N THR A 297 -2.83 -4.81 -9.72
CA THR A 297 -3.51 -6.09 -9.48
C THR A 297 -5.01 -6.05 -9.73
N GLY A 298 -5.63 -4.90 -9.55
CA GLY A 298 -7.09 -4.73 -9.52
C GLY A 298 -7.72 -5.12 -8.19
N TYR A 299 -6.92 -5.43 -7.16
CA TYR A 299 -7.40 -5.85 -5.85
C TYR A 299 -6.98 -4.91 -4.73
N PRO A 300 -7.79 -4.84 -3.63
CA PRO A 300 -9.18 -5.33 -3.57
C PRO A 300 -10.07 -4.57 -4.56
N GLU A 301 -11.23 -5.13 -4.89
CA GLU A 301 -12.24 -4.36 -5.63
C GLU A 301 -12.67 -3.16 -4.78
N LEU A 302 -12.81 -1.99 -5.38
CA LEU A 302 -13.16 -0.74 -4.70
C LEU A 302 -14.49 -0.21 -5.23
N TYR A 303 -15.18 0.59 -4.44
CA TYR A 303 -16.38 1.29 -4.90
C TYR A 303 -16.06 2.22 -6.06
N PRO A 304 -16.94 2.32 -7.06
CA PRO A 304 -16.79 3.32 -8.11
C PRO A 304 -16.88 4.74 -7.54
N CYS A 305 -16.24 5.68 -8.21
CA CYS A 305 -16.41 7.10 -7.95
C CYS A 305 -17.91 7.47 -8.11
N ILE A 306 -18.46 8.29 -7.20
CA ILE A 306 -19.86 8.69 -7.24
C ILE A 306 -20.12 9.52 -8.50
N ASP A 307 -19.47 10.68 -8.60
CA ASP A 307 -19.56 11.58 -9.74
C ASP A 307 -18.24 11.58 -10.51
N ASN A 308 -18.27 11.07 -11.71
CA ASN A 308 -17.09 11.08 -12.56
C ASN A 308 -17.12 12.32 -13.48
N LEU A 309 -16.36 13.33 -13.09
CA LEU A 309 -16.24 14.58 -13.85
C LEU A 309 -15.08 14.56 -14.86
N SER A 310 -14.48 13.39 -15.12
CA SER A 310 -13.36 13.27 -16.06
C SER A 310 -13.82 13.51 -17.49
N ASP A 311 -13.13 14.39 -18.19
CA ASP A 311 -13.27 14.66 -19.63
C ASP A 311 -12.31 13.83 -20.50
N CYS A 312 -11.38 13.09 -19.88
CA CYS A 312 -10.35 12.30 -20.57
C CYS A 312 -10.60 10.78 -20.54
N GLY A 313 -11.78 10.34 -20.11
CA GLY A 313 -12.18 8.93 -20.13
C GLY A 313 -11.70 8.09 -18.94
N VAL A 314 -11.41 8.70 -17.79
CA VAL A 314 -11.17 7.95 -16.55
C VAL A 314 -12.40 7.12 -16.20
N SER A 315 -12.23 5.82 -15.96
CA SER A 315 -13.32 4.95 -15.52
C SER A 315 -13.69 5.22 -14.06
N SER A 316 -14.99 5.35 -13.75
CA SER A 316 -15.45 5.44 -12.35
C SER A 316 -15.02 4.25 -11.50
N GLN A 317 -15.00 3.03 -12.08
CA GLN A 317 -14.60 1.79 -11.38
C GLN A 317 -13.11 1.68 -11.22
N ARG A 318 -12.31 1.99 -12.25
CA ARG A 318 -10.85 1.81 -12.22
C ARG A 318 -10.14 3.00 -11.59
N GLY A 319 -10.77 4.16 -11.55
CA GLY A 319 -10.19 5.41 -11.07
C GLY A 319 -9.03 5.90 -11.96
N MET A 320 -8.35 6.92 -11.48
CA MET A 320 -7.15 7.47 -12.14
C MET A 320 -6.04 6.43 -12.22
N ARG A 321 -5.41 6.33 -13.39
CA ARG A 321 -4.34 5.34 -13.67
C ARG A 321 -2.94 5.93 -13.52
N ARG A 322 -2.80 7.23 -13.64
CA ARG A 322 -1.54 7.99 -13.47
C ARG A 322 -1.84 9.47 -13.25
N LEU A 323 -0.83 10.23 -12.94
CA LEU A 323 -0.84 11.69 -13.11
C LEU A 323 -0.27 12.00 -14.50
N SER A 324 -0.83 12.99 -15.21
CA SER A 324 -0.26 13.52 -16.45
C SER A 324 1.13 14.10 -16.19
N PHE A 325 1.93 14.23 -17.24
CA PHE A 325 3.22 14.91 -17.12
C PHE A 325 3.01 16.38 -16.72
N PRO A 326 3.94 17.00 -15.99
CA PRO A 326 3.84 18.42 -15.70
C PRO A 326 3.71 19.26 -16.99
N TYR A 327 2.79 20.20 -17.00
CA TYR A 327 2.55 21.06 -18.16
C TYR A 327 3.83 21.79 -18.65
N THR A 328 4.72 22.11 -17.74
CA THR A 328 6.04 22.71 -18.04
C THR A 328 6.93 21.84 -18.91
N GLU A 329 6.77 20.50 -18.87
CA GLU A 329 7.54 19.59 -19.75
C GLU A 329 7.11 19.75 -21.20
N ALA A 330 5.81 19.83 -21.48
CA ALA A 330 5.31 20.07 -22.82
C ALA A 330 5.78 21.42 -23.40
N GLN A 331 5.95 22.44 -22.53
CA GLN A 331 6.39 23.78 -22.95
C GLN A 331 7.91 23.91 -23.10
N ASN A 332 8.67 23.45 -22.10
CA ASN A 332 10.09 23.76 -21.96
C ASN A 332 11.01 22.60 -22.35
N ASN A 333 10.47 21.38 -22.49
CA ASN A 333 11.22 20.16 -22.76
C ASN A 333 10.49 19.27 -23.77
N LYS A 334 9.92 19.88 -24.80
CA LYS A 334 8.99 19.21 -25.73
C LYS A 334 9.54 17.95 -26.36
N ALA A 335 10.82 17.91 -26.76
CA ALA A 335 11.40 16.74 -27.38
C ALA A 335 11.39 15.51 -26.45
N ASN A 336 11.74 15.68 -25.18
CA ASN A 336 11.69 14.59 -24.20
C ASN A 336 10.25 14.28 -23.76
N TYR A 337 9.37 15.30 -23.70
CA TYR A 337 7.96 15.09 -23.46
C TYR A 337 7.33 14.19 -24.53
N ASP A 338 7.56 14.48 -25.83
CA ASP A 338 7.02 13.69 -26.95
C ASP A 338 7.54 12.23 -26.91
N LEU A 339 8.81 12.02 -26.56
CA LEU A 339 9.36 10.68 -26.35
C LEU A 339 8.69 9.98 -25.16
N GLY A 340 8.45 10.68 -24.04
CA GLY A 340 7.75 10.14 -22.89
C GLY A 340 6.30 9.73 -23.20
N VAL A 341 5.58 10.53 -23.95
CA VAL A 341 4.22 10.23 -24.40
C VAL A 341 4.22 9.00 -25.35
N ALA A 342 5.14 8.93 -26.28
CA ALA A 342 5.29 7.76 -27.18
C ALA A 342 5.53 6.46 -26.38
N GLU A 343 6.35 6.52 -25.32
CA GLU A 343 6.63 5.39 -24.43
C GLU A 343 5.41 4.95 -23.57
N LEU A 344 4.47 5.85 -23.29
CA LEU A 344 3.23 5.48 -22.60
C LEU A 344 2.36 4.54 -23.43
N GLY A 345 2.40 4.67 -24.75
CA GLY A 345 1.52 3.94 -25.67
C GLY A 345 0.05 4.40 -25.60
N GLY A 346 -0.20 5.63 -25.15
CA GLY A 346 -1.51 6.27 -25.07
C GLY A 346 -1.36 7.77 -24.84
N ALA A 347 -2.49 8.48 -24.71
CA ALA A 347 -2.51 9.91 -24.44
C ALA A 347 -1.89 10.24 -23.07
N ASP A 348 -1.32 11.43 -22.95
CA ASP A 348 -0.83 11.95 -21.67
C ASP A 348 -2.01 12.48 -20.84
N ASN A 349 -2.72 11.56 -20.23
CA ASN A 349 -3.84 11.85 -19.32
C ASN A 349 -3.98 10.78 -18.23
N GLU A 350 -4.92 11.00 -17.34
CA GLU A 350 -5.16 10.19 -16.14
C GLU A 350 -5.80 8.83 -16.43
N ALA A 351 -6.37 8.62 -17.63
CA ALA A 351 -6.97 7.35 -18.04
C ALA A 351 -5.95 6.34 -18.59
N THR A 352 -4.76 6.79 -18.99
CA THR A 352 -3.72 5.95 -19.60
C THR A 352 -2.97 5.14 -18.54
N ASP A 353 -2.93 3.82 -18.72
CA ASP A 353 -2.19 2.93 -17.83
C ASP A 353 -0.66 3.06 -17.97
N LEU A 354 0.04 3.00 -16.85
CA LEU A 354 1.49 2.79 -16.86
C LEU A 354 1.83 1.36 -17.31
N LYS A 355 3.05 1.14 -17.83
CA LYS A 355 3.47 -0.17 -18.36
C LYS A 355 3.30 -1.32 -17.36
N TRP A 356 3.54 -1.09 -16.09
CA TRP A 356 3.44 -2.10 -15.04
C TRP A 356 2.01 -2.26 -14.46
N ALA A 357 1.07 -1.39 -14.81
CA ALA A 357 -0.31 -1.47 -14.34
C ALA A 357 -1.11 -2.52 -15.10
N LYS A 358 -2.19 -3.03 -14.48
CA LYS A 358 -3.13 -3.94 -15.11
C LYS A 358 -3.87 -3.23 -16.25
N LYS A 359 -3.86 -3.83 -17.44
CA LYS A 359 -4.42 -3.23 -18.66
C LYS A 359 -5.92 -3.49 -18.85
N ASN A 360 -6.49 -4.42 -18.13
CA ASN A 360 -7.88 -4.86 -18.30
C ASN A 360 -8.85 -4.04 -17.47
#